data_699a162a57645d29f2930ed49b9a26e0
#
_entry.id   699a162a57645d29f2930ed49b9a26e0
#
_cell.length_a   1.000
_cell.length_b   1.000
_cell.length_c   1.000
_cell.angle_alpha   90.00
_cell.angle_beta   90.00
_cell.angle_gamma   90.00
#
_symmetry.space_group_name_H-M   'P 1'
#
loop_
_entity.id
_entity.type
_entity.pdbx_description
1 polymer ?
#
loop_
_entity_poly.entity_id
_entity_poly.type
_entity_poly.pdbx_seq_one_letter_code
_entity_poly.pdbx_strand_id
1 'polypeptide(L)'
;MGTKGREIVGEGVDKIIEKLNKALADEWLAYYQYWVGAKVVKGPLREPISAELSEHAGEELAHADKLAERIIQLGGTPLLKPEDWLKMANCGYAAPENPCGAAILEQNIKGEQCAIGVYDALLRELKGKDVVTYDLVLEI
;
A
#
# COMPACT_ATOMS: atom_id res chain seq x y z
N MET A 1 11.51 21.71 3.55
CA MET A 1 11.61 20.37 4.13
C MET A 1 11.92 19.38 3.00
N GLY A 2 12.60 18.27 3.31
CA GLY A 2 12.92 17.24 2.34
C GLY A 2 14.07 17.57 1.35
N THR A 3 14.69 18.72 1.48
CA THR A 3 15.77 19.15 0.56
C THR A 3 16.98 18.23 0.63
N LYS A 4 17.39 17.80 1.84
CA LYS A 4 18.59 16.96 2.00
C LYS A 4 18.38 15.53 1.47
N GLY A 5 17.22 14.94 1.70
CA GLY A 5 16.87 13.64 1.11
C GLY A 5 16.88 13.69 -0.42
N ARG A 6 16.30 14.73 -0.99
CA ARG A 6 16.29 14.98 -2.44
C ARG A 6 17.70 15.16 -3.01
N GLU A 7 18.56 15.90 -2.35
CA GLU A 7 19.98 16.08 -2.73
C GLU A 7 20.76 14.75 -2.72
N ILE A 8 20.55 13.92 -1.70
CA ILE A 8 21.25 12.64 -1.55
C ILE A 8 20.85 11.65 -2.63
N VAL A 9 19.55 11.54 -2.92
CA VAL A 9 19.03 10.64 -3.97
C VAL A 9 19.39 11.20 -5.36
N GLY A 10 19.31 12.51 -5.54
CA GLY A 10 19.72 13.20 -6.77
C GLY A 10 18.79 12.93 -7.93
N GLU A 11 19.36 12.63 -9.10
CA GLU A 11 18.61 12.38 -10.33
C GLU A 11 17.68 11.17 -10.20
N GLY A 12 16.44 11.34 -10.64
CA GLY A 12 15.41 10.29 -10.57
C GLY A 12 14.54 10.31 -9.32
N VAL A 13 14.78 11.22 -8.37
CA VAL A 13 13.98 11.33 -7.13
C VAL A 13 12.49 11.53 -7.41
N ASP A 14 12.12 12.31 -8.41
CA ASP A 14 10.70 12.56 -8.75
C ASP A 14 10.00 11.30 -9.26
N LYS A 15 10.71 10.42 -9.96
CA LYS A 15 10.20 9.12 -10.37
C LYS A 15 9.98 8.18 -9.18
N ILE A 16 10.88 8.22 -8.19
CA ILE A 16 10.73 7.47 -6.94
C ILE A 16 9.49 7.97 -6.19
N ILE A 17 9.32 9.29 -6.04
CA ILE A 17 8.15 9.90 -5.40
C ILE A 17 6.85 9.50 -6.10
N GLU A 18 6.82 9.49 -7.44
CA GLU A 18 5.64 9.03 -8.20
C GLU A 18 5.29 7.58 -7.86
N LYS A 19 6.29 6.69 -7.83
CA LYS A 19 6.08 5.28 -7.51
C LYS A 19 5.64 5.05 -6.06
N LEU A 20 6.20 5.80 -5.12
CA LEU A 20 5.77 5.77 -3.72
C LEU A 20 4.32 6.26 -3.57
N ASN A 21 3.89 7.26 -4.35
CA ASN A 21 2.50 7.70 -4.36
C ASN A 21 1.55 6.66 -4.96
N LYS A 22 1.97 5.89 -5.96
CA LYS A 22 1.20 4.75 -6.48
C LYS A 22 1.06 3.64 -5.43
N ALA A 23 2.14 3.31 -4.74
CA ALA A 23 2.12 2.38 -3.62
C ALA A 23 1.23 2.89 -2.47
N LEU A 24 1.33 4.18 -2.12
CA LEU A 24 0.45 4.81 -1.13
C LEU A 24 -1.04 4.68 -1.48
N ALA A 25 -1.38 4.81 -2.76
CA ALA A 25 -2.74 4.59 -3.23
C ALA A 25 -3.18 3.12 -3.05
N ASP A 26 -2.29 2.16 -3.34
CA ASP A 26 -2.55 0.73 -3.11
C ASP A 26 -2.83 0.45 -1.63
N GLU A 27 -2.03 1.00 -0.70
CA GLU A 27 -2.21 0.79 0.75
C GLU A 27 -3.54 1.36 1.26
N TRP A 28 -3.94 2.55 0.81
CA TRP A 28 -5.25 3.10 1.20
C TRP A 28 -6.43 2.29 0.67
N LEU A 29 -6.34 1.78 -0.55
CA LEU A 29 -7.38 0.90 -1.12
C LEU A 29 -7.40 -0.46 -0.40
N ALA A 30 -6.25 -1.04 -0.11
CA ALA A 30 -6.13 -2.28 0.65
C ALA A 30 -6.67 -2.11 2.07
N TYR A 31 -6.30 -1.02 2.78
CA TYR A 31 -6.86 -0.69 4.09
C TYR A 31 -8.39 -0.71 4.09
N TYR A 32 -9.01 -0.02 3.16
CA TYR A 32 -10.47 0.04 3.11
C TYR A 32 -11.09 -1.31 2.73
N GLN A 33 -10.47 -2.04 1.79
CA GLN A 33 -10.92 -3.37 1.38
C GLN A 33 -10.92 -4.35 2.56
N TYR A 34 -9.85 -4.40 3.33
CA TYR A 34 -9.74 -5.21 4.55
C TYR A 34 -10.74 -4.75 5.61
N TRP A 35 -10.79 -3.46 5.88
CA TRP A 35 -11.68 -2.89 6.90
C TRP A 35 -13.15 -3.18 6.59
N VAL A 36 -13.63 -2.92 5.39
CA VAL A 36 -15.03 -3.18 5.03
C VAL A 36 -15.31 -4.67 4.91
N GLY A 37 -14.36 -5.46 4.41
CA GLY A 37 -14.44 -6.92 4.37
C GLY A 37 -14.67 -7.52 5.76
N ALA A 38 -13.95 -7.03 6.76
CA ALA A 38 -14.13 -7.43 8.17
C ALA A 38 -15.55 -7.16 8.68
N LYS A 39 -16.22 -6.11 8.19
CA LYS A 39 -17.58 -5.75 8.61
C LYS A 39 -18.67 -6.59 7.93
N VAL A 40 -18.47 -6.92 6.65
CA VAL A 40 -19.51 -7.58 5.84
C VAL A 40 -19.39 -9.10 5.79
N VAL A 41 -18.27 -9.69 6.20
CA VAL A 41 -18.03 -11.13 6.17
C VAL A 41 -19.12 -11.91 6.90
N LYS A 42 -19.59 -13.01 6.29
CA LYS A 42 -20.62 -13.91 6.78
C LYS A 42 -20.16 -15.37 6.76
N GLY A 43 -20.84 -16.18 7.52
CA GLY A 43 -20.62 -17.62 7.56
C GLY A 43 -20.06 -18.12 8.89
N PRO A 44 -19.82 -19.45 9.02
CA PRO A 44 -19.40 -20.07 10.27
C PRO A 44 -18.06 -19.57 10.82
N LEU A 45 -17.17 -19.11 9.95
CA LEU A 45 -15.84 -18.59 10.29
C LEU A 45 -15.80 -17.06 10.34
N ARG A 46 -16.95 -16.40 10.45
CA ARG A 46 -17.04 -14.93 10.46
C ARG A 46 -16.10 -14.29 11.48
N GLU A 47 -16.12 -14.77 12.72
CA GLU A 47 -15.37 -14.13 13.81
C GLU A 47 -13.84 -14.17 13.58
N PRO A 48 -13.20 -15.35 13.32
CA PRO A 48 -11.78 -15.37 13.07
C PRO A 48 -11.38 -14.61 11.79
N ILE A 49 -12.17 -14.69 10.72
CA ILE A 49 -11.87 -13.95 9.48
C ILE A 49 -11.99 -12.45 9.71
N SER A 50 -13.03 -11.98 10.40
CA SER A 50 -13.18 -10.56 10.72
C SER A 50 -12.02 -10.03 11.56
N ALA A 51 -11.52 -10.82 12.51
CA ALA A 51 -10.37 -10.45 13.35
C ALA A 51 -9.10 -10.31 12.49
N GLU A 52 -8.81 -11.29 11.64
CA GLU A 52 -7.67 -11.30 10.73
C GLU A 52 -7.70 -10.10 9.77
N LEU A 53 -8.84 -9.87 9.10
CA LEU A 53 -9.00 -8.73 8.18
C LEU A 53 -8.84 -7.38 8.90
N SER A 54 -9.25 -7.30 10.17
CA SER A 54 -9.08 -6.08 10.97
C SER A 54 -7.62 -5.81 11.33
N GLU A 55 -6.85 -6.87 11.60
CA GLU A 55 -5.41 -6.81 11.83
C GLU A 55 -4.68 -6.34 10.58
N HIS A 56 -4.93 -6.97 9.44
CA HIS A 56 -4.37 -6.55 8.14
C HIS A 56 -4.71 -5.09 7.81
N ALA A 57 -5.95 -4.64 8.05
CA ALA A 57 -6.29 -3.23 7.85
C ALA A 57 -5.39 -2.29 8.68
N GLY A 58 -5.05 -2.67 9.91
CA GLY A 58 -4.11 -1.91 10.74
C GLY A 58 -2.68 -1.89 10.18
N GLU A 59 -2.23 -2.98 9.59
CA GLU A 59 -0.92 -3.09 8.94
C GLU A 59 -0.85 -2.19 7.70
N GLU A 60 -1.88 -2.21 6.84
CA GLU A 60 -1.94 -1.35 5.64
C GLU A 60 -1.92 0.15 6.00
N LEU A 61 -2.58 0.53 7.08
CA LEU A 61 -2.53 1.91 7.57
C LEU A 61 -1.11 2.29 8.00
N ALA A 62 -0.39 1.40 8.68
CA ALA A 62 1.00 1.62 9.08
C ALA A 62 1.94 1.71 7.85
N HIS A 63 1.71 0.91 6.81
CA HIS A 63 2.44 0.98 5.55
C HIS A 63 2.20 2.34 4.86
N ALA A 64 0.95 2.80 4.80
CA ALA A 64 0.59 4.10 4.24
C ALA A 64 1.32 5.25 4.96
N ASP A 65 1.40 5.21 6.28
CA ASP A 65 2.14 6.20 7.09
C ASP A 65 3.63 6.22 6.72
N LYS A 66 4.29 5.06 6.66
CA LYS A 66 5.70 4.94 6.27
C LYS A 66 5.96 5.53 4.88
N LEU A 67 5.12 5.19 3.91
CA LEU A 67 5.24 5.70 2.53
C LEU A 67 5.05 7.22 2.45
N ALA A 68 4.04 7.75 3.14
CA ALA A 68 3.76 9.18 3.18
C ALA A 68 4.91 9.97 3.81
N GLU A 69 5.45 9.50 4.93
CA GLU A 69 6.62 10.10 5.57
C GLU A 69 7.84 10.12 4.64
N ARG A 70 8.09 9.02 3.93
CA ARG A 70 9.21 8.95 2.99
C ARG A 70 9.05 9.91 1.82
N ILE A 71 7.86 10.04 1.26
CA ILE A 71 7.55 11.03 0.21
C ILE A 71 7.91 12.45 0.68
N ILE A 72 7.52 12.80 1.90
CA ILE A 72 7.84 14.12 2.50
C ILE A 72 9.35 14.29 2.68
N GLN A 73 10.05 13.27 3.18
CA GLN A 73 11.51 13.30 3.34
C GLN A 73 12.25 13.51 2.02
N LEU A 74 11.68 13.02 0.92
CA LEU A 74 12.20 13.22 -0.44
C LEU A 74 11.76 14.56 -1.06
N GLY A 75 11.05 15.40 -0.33
CA GLY A 75 10.57 16.71 -0.79
C GLY A 75 9.36 16.62 -1.73
N GLY A 76 8.65 15.49 -1.72
CA GLY A 76 7.40 15.28 -2.46
C GLY A 76 6.17 15.60 -1.63
N THR A 77 5.01 15.45 -2.26
CA THR A 77 3.69 15.60 -1.61
C THR A 77 2.94 14.27 -1.74
N PRO A 78 2.50 13.67 -0.63
CA PRO A 78 1.59 12.52 -0.67
C PRO A 78 0.28 12.86 -1.37
N LEU A 79 -0.41 11.88 -1.94
CA LEU A 79 -1.71 12.07 -2.56
C LEU A 79 -2.68 12.76 -1.59
N LEU A 80 -3.25 13.89 -2.01
CA LEU A 80 -4.09 14.74 -1.15
C LEU A 80 -5.57 14.39 -1.22
N LYS A 81 -6.00 13.68 -2.27
CA LYS A 81 -7.42 13.40 -2.52
C LYS A 81 -7.68 11.89 -2.58
N PRO A 82 -8.65 11.38 -1.80
CA PRO A 82 -9.04 9.97 -1.88
C PRO A 82 -9.47 9.52 -3.28
N GLU A 83 -10.05 10.38 -4.09
CA GLU A 83 -10.43 10.07 -5.48
C GLU A 83 -9.23 9.70 -6.38
N ASP A 84 -8.03 10.16 -6.03
CA ASP A 84 -6.81 9.86 -6.77
C ASP A 84 -6.28 8.45 -6.49
N TRP A 85 -6.67 7.82 -5.38
CA TRP A 85 -6.26 6.46 -5.06
C TRP A 85 -6.67 5.47 -6.16
N LEU A 86 -7.91 5.54 -6.63
CA LEU A 86 -8.41 4.66 -7.70
C LEU A 86 -7.70 4.89 -9.04
N LYS A 87 -7.25 6.12 -9.30
CA LYS A 87 -6.55 6.50 -10.53
C LYS A 87 -5.07 6.10 -10.52
N MET A 88 -4.44 6.20 -9.35
CA MET A 88 -2.99 6.07 -9.20
C MET A 88 -2.53 4.67 -8.80
N ALA A 89 -3.38 3.89 -8.14
CA ALA A 89 -3.05 2.56 -7.64
C ALA A 89 -2.56 1.61 -8.73
N ASN A 90 -1.59 0.77 -8.38
CA ASN A 90 -1.11 -0.30 -9.26
C ASN A 90 -2.07 -1.48 -9.28
N CYS A 91 -2.64 -1.85 -8.11
CA CYS A 91 -3.42 -3.07 -7.92
C CYS A 91 -4.94 -2.86 -7.99
N GLY A 92 -5.38 -1.62 -7.84
CA GLY A 92 -6.80 -1.28 -7.87
C GLY A 92 -7.56 -1.69 -6.60
N TYR A 93 -8.87 -1.65 -6.67
CA TYR A 93 -9.78 -1.96 -5.58
C TYR A 93 -10.82 -2.99 -6.02
N ALA A 94 -11.03 -4.00 -5.19
CA ALA A 94 -12.05 -5.02 -5.42
C ALA A 94 -13.06 -5.01 -4.25
N ALA A 95 -14.29 -4.55 -4.51
CA ALA A 95 -15.33 -4.52 -3.49
C ALA A 95 -15.70 -5.94 -3.04
N PRO A 96 -15.84 -6.20 -1.72
CA PRO A 96 -16.25 -7.51 -1.21
C PRO A 96 -17.77 -7.73 -1.36
N GLU A 97 -18.25 -7.77 -2.59
CA GLU A 97 -19.68 -7.91 -2.91
C GLU A 97 -20.23 -9.29 -2.50
N ASN A 98 -19.39 -10.33 -2.57
CA ASN A 98 -19.73 -11.64 -2.02
C ASN A 98 -19.23 -11.73 -0.58
N PRO A 99 -20.12 -11.72 0.44
CA PRO A 99 -19.72 -11.72 1.84
C PRO A 99 -19.28 -13.10 2.37
N CYS A 100 -19.25 -14.14 1.54
CA CYS A 100 -18.72 -15.44 1.93
C CYS A 100 -17.25 -15.32 2.32
N GLY A 101 -16.87 -15.84 3.50
CA GLY A 101 -15.50 -15.75 4.01
C GLY A 101 -14.45 -16.25 3.04
N ALA A 102 -14.70 -17.39 2.37
CA ALA A 102 -13.77 -17.94 1.37
C ALA A 102 -13.58 -16.98 0.17
N ALA A 103 -14.66 -16.35 -0.31
CA ALA A 103 -14.60 -15.41 -1.41
C ALA A 103 -13.81 -14.14 -1.05
N ILE A 104 -14.02 -13.62 0.16
CA ILE A 104 -13.27 -12.45 0.67
C ILE A 104 -11.79 -12.77 0.80
N LEU A 105 -11.44 -13.92 1.40
CA LEU A 105 -10.05 -14.33 1.55
C LEU A 105 -9.36 -14.53 0.19
N GLU A 106 -10.02 -15.19 -0.76
CA GLU A 106 -9.48 -15.38 -2.12
C GLU A 106 -9.23 -14.03 -2.83
N GLN A 107 -10.14 -13.08 -2.66
CA GLN A 107 -10.01 -11.74 -3.21
C GLN A 107 -8.81 -10.99 -2.60
N ASN A 108 -8.63 -11.08 -1.30
CA ASN A 108 -7.51 -10.44 -0.61
C ASN A 108 -6.17 -11.09 -0.96
N ILE A 109 -6.10 -12.42 -1.09
CA ILE A 109 -4.89 -13.12 -1.57
C ILE A 109 -4.46 -12.60 -2.96
N LYS A 110 -5.39 -12.35 -3.85
CA LYS A 110 -5.07 -11.76 -5.17
C LYS A 110 -4.51 -10.34 -5.04
N GLY A 111 -5.03 -9.55 -4.10
CA GLY A 111 -4.50 -8.23 -3.77
C GLY A 111 -3.05 -8.30 -3.27
N GLU A 112 -2.79 -9.19 -2.31
CA GLU A 112 -1.44 -9.42 -1.78
C GLU A 112 -0.44 -9.87 -2.87
N GLN A 113 -0.84 -10.77 -3.73
CA GLN A 113 0.01 -11.19 -4.85
C GLN A 113 0.37 -10.04 -5.79
N CYS A 114 -0.57 -9.11 -6.01
CA CYS A 114 -0.29 -7.90 -6.78
C CYS A 114 0.69 -7.00 -6.01
N ALA A 115 0.46 -6.75 -4.73
CA ALA A 115 1.33 -5.91 -3.89
C ALA A 115 2.76 -6.44 -3.85
N ILE A 116 2.95 -7.75 -3.65
CA ILE A 116 4.26 -8.41 -3.70
C ILE A 116 4.97 -8.10 -5.02
N GLY A 117 4.27 -8.20 -6.15
CA GLY A 117 4.84 -7.89 -7.47
C GLY A 117 5.26 -6.42 -7.62
N VAL A 118 4.44 -5.50 -7.10
CA VAL A 118 4.73 -4.06 -7.11
C VAL A 118 5.96 -3.74 -6.27
N TYR A 119 6.03 -4.26 -5.05
CA TYR A 119 7.16 -4.01 -4.14
C TYR A 119 8.45 -4.68 -4.61
N ASP A 120 8.41 -5.91 -5.16
CA ASP A 120 9.59 -6.54 -5.77
C ASP A 120 10.15 -5.68 -6.92
N ALA A 121 9.29 -5.17 -7.78
CA ALA A 121 9.72 -4.28 -8.88
C ALA A 121 10.33 -2.98 -8.36
N LEU A 122 9.74 -2.39 -7.31
CA LEU A 122 10.24 -1.18 -6.68
C LEU A 122 11.60 -1.41 -6.01
N LEU A 123 11.78 -2.50 -5.28
CA LEU A 123 13.05 -2.89 -4.67
C LEU A 123 14.18 -3.04 -5.69
N ARG A 124 13.90 -3.70 -6.82
CA ARG A 124 14.89 -3.83 -7.91
C ARG A 124 15.34 -2.49 -8.46
N GLU A 125 14.42 -1.54 -8.56
CA GLU A 125 14.74 -0.19 -9.07
C GLU A 125 15.50 0.65 -8.05
N LEU A 126 15.20 0.51 -6.76
CA LEU A 126 15.83 1.26 -5.67
C LEU A 126 17.24 0.75 -5.33
N LYS A 127 17.54 -0.50 -5.64
CA LYS A 127 18.82 -1.14 -5.30
C LYS A 127 20.01 -0.34 -5.82
N GLY A 128 20.84 0.13 -4.88
CA GLY A 128 22.03 0.92 -5.19
C GLY A 128 21.76 2.40 -5.51
N LYS A 129 20.49 2.84 -5.47
CA LYS A 129 20.12 4.25 -5.74
C LYS A 129 19.68 4.99 -4.49
N ASP A 130 18.79 4.41 -3.71
CA ASP A 130 18.25 4.99 -2.49
C ASP A 130 18.09 3.91 -1.42
N VAL A 131 19.14 3.76 -0.60
CA VAL A 131 19.19 2.72 0.44
C VAL A 131 18.12 2.91 1.52
N VAL A 132 17.75 4.15 1.84
CA VAL A 132 16.76 4.44 2.88
C VAL A 132 15.36 4.03 2.40
N THR A 133 15.00 4.38 1.17
CA THR A 133 13.72 3.94 0.58
C THR A 133 13.71 2.43 0.34
N TYR A 134 14.84 1.85 -0.07
CA TYR A 134 14.97 0.40 -0.22
C TYR A 134 14.70 -0.34 1.09
N ASP A 135 15.32 0.09 2.19
CA ASP A 135 15.14 -0.51 3.52
C ASP A 135 13.69 -0.38 4.02
N LEU A 136 13.10 0.81 3.85
CA LEU A 136 11.69 1.04 4.18
C LEU A 136 10.75 0.09 3.41
N VAL A 137 10.99 -0.10 2.12
CA VAL A 137 10.16 -0.99 1.27
C VAL A 137 10.36 -2.46 1.63
N LEU A 138 11.52 -2.85 2.15
CA LEU A 138 11.75 -4.21 2.68
C LEU A 138 10.95 -4.53 3.95
N GLU A 139 10.55 -3.50 4.71
CA GLU A 139 9.76 -3.64 5.93
C GLU A 139 8.24 -3.67 5.68
N ILE A 140 7.80 -3.39 4.46
CA ILE A 140 6.41 -3.46 4.01
C ILE A 140 6.13 -4.84 3.42
#